data_a11246353f6c4b36b144798548992b99
#
_entry.id   a11246353f6c4b36b144798548992b99
#
_cell.length_a   1.000
_cell.length_b   1.000
_cell.length_c   1.000
_cell.angle_alpha   90.00
_cell.angle_beta   90.00
_cell.angle_gamma   90.00
#
_symmetry.space_group_name_H-M   'P 1'
#
loop_
_entity.id
_entity.type
_entity.pdbx_description
1 polymer ?
#
loop_
_entity_poly.entity_id
_entity_poly.type
_entity_poly.pdbx_seq_one_letter_code
_entity_poly.pdbx_strand_id
1 'polypeptide(L)'
;YMLHNRQNYDFSVRTSSTRTNKTESGNGENLYGTYMSDGATNIRVNGNEYADIFPVWEWDRIPGTTLPAGEKRNPVDWGSKGTCIFTGGVSDGKYGVMTFKMDDYGVKAQKSWFMFDNEVVCLGSGIGSNVPTDIVTTVNQCHLDGNVWINTGKALQQATQREFAFEQAPQWIWHDSIAYLFPQGNNIKLKMDRQKGNWAKINFNYPATEISMPIFNLVINHGQSPRNASYAYIVVPGINHPEKMKTYSCHHLKIERNDTEIQAVNNRKSGILQIVFFKPGTFDNEEIKVKALKPCVVQIKKSKGKVTDMQIADPQNQEKLKPGVDVIIL
;
A
#
# COMPACT_ATOMS: atom_id res chain seq x y z
N TYR A 1 11.77 -1.73 -5.49
CA TYR A 1 11.67 -2.09 -4.07
C TYR A 1 12.07 -0.89 -3.22
N MET A 2 11.29 -0.59 -2.19
CA MET A 2 11.62 0.40 -1.17
C MET A 2 11.41 -0.24 0.21
N LEU A 3 12.41 -0.09 1.08
CA LEU A 3 12.36 -0.49 2.49
C LEU A 3 12.43 0.77 3.35
N HIS A 4 11.47 0.91 4.24
CA HIS A 4 11.40 1.97 5.25
C HIS A 4 11.59 1.36 6.63
N ASN A 5 12.79 1.49 7.16
CA ASN A 5 13.16 0.92 8.45
C ASN A 5 13.11 1.98 9.55
N ARG A 6 12.43 1.68 10.64
CA ARG A 6 12.29 2.51 11.84
C ARG A 6 12.63 1.69 13.09
N GLN A 7 12.83 2.38 14.19
CA GLN A 7 13.19 1.72 15.44
C GLN A 7 12.19 0.64 15.87
N ASN A 8 10.90 0.87 15.63
CA ASN A 8 9.81 0.02 16.13
C ASN A 8 9.08 -0.76 15.03
N TYR A 9 9.46 -0.59 13.76
CA TYR A 9 8.84 -1.30 12.66
C TYR A 9 9.67 -1.20 11.38
N ASP A 10 9.40 -2.04 10.44
CA ASP A 10 9.73 -1.83 9.04
C ASP A 10 8.50 -1.96 8.15
N PHE A 11 8.54 -1.23 7.03
CA PHE A 11 7.55 -1.29 5.98
C PHE A 11 8.25 -1.41 4.63
N SER A 12 7.82 -2.33 3.80
CA SER A 12 8.40 -2.49 2.47
C SER A 12 7.35 -2.49 1.37
N VAL A 13 7.76 -2.05 0.19
CA VAL A 13 6.94 -2.10 -1.04
C VAL A 13 7.74 -2.73 -2.15
N ARG A 14 7.15 -3.72 -2.82
CA ARG A 14 7.70 -4.33 -4.02
C ARG A 14 6.82 -4.05 -5.24
N THR A 15 7.43 -3.49 -6.29
CA THR A 15 6.78 -3.23 -7.57
C THR A 15 7.58 -3.82 -8.71
N SER A 16 6.95 -4.06 -9.84
CA SER A 16 7.59 -4.46 -11.09
C SER A 16 7.44 -3.38 -12.16
N SER A 17 8.23 -3.47 -13.21
CA SER A 17 8.17 -2.57 -14.35
C SER A 17 8.60 -3.28 -15.64
N THR A 18 8.48 -2.61 -16.78
CA THR A 18 9.06 -3.07 -18.04
C THR A 18 10.59 -3.24 -17.98
N ARG A 19 11.23 -2.70 -16.93
CA ARG A 19 12.69 -2.79 -16.69
C ARG A 19 13.10 -3.92 -15.76
N THR A 20 12.14 -4.50 -15.00
CA THR A 20 12.41 -5.52 -13.99
C THR A 20 11.49 -6.72 -14.15
N ASN A 21 11.97 -7.88 -13.76
CA ASN A 21 11.15 -9.08 -13.75
C ASN A 21 10.07 -8.97 -12.66
N LYS A 22 8.91 -9.57 -12.92
CA LYS A 22 7.81 -9.63 -11.95
C LYS A 22 8.16 -10.57 -10.81
N THR A 23 8.07 -11.81 -11.10
CA THR A 23 8.43 -12.91 -10.21
C THR A 23 9.10 -13.99 -11.04
N GLU A 24 9.70 -14.92 -10.36
CA GLU A 24 10.35 -16.05 -10.97
C GLU A 24 9.61 -17.31 -10.55
N SER A 25 9.15 -18.09 -11.53
CA SER A 25 8.53 -19.37 -11.31
C SER A 25 9.17 -20.36 -12.26
N GLY A 26 9.59 -21.50 -11.75
CA GLY A 26 10.24 -22.54 -12.52
C GLY A 26 10.59 -23.71 -11.61
N ASN A 27 10.98 -24.86 -12.19
CA ASN A 27 11.34 -26.07 -11.46
C ASN A 27 10.28 -26.54 -10.44
N GLY A 28 9.01 -26.17 -10.63
CA GLY A 28 7.94 -26.47 -9.68
C GLY A 28 7.92 -25.60 -8.43
N GLU A 29 8.61 -24.44 -8.46
CA GLU A 29 8.73 -23.50 -7.34
C GLU A 29 7.96 -22.20 -7.60
N ASN A 30 7.59 -21.52 -6.53
CA ASN A 30 6.91 -20.20 -6.54
C ASN A 30 5.64 -20.19 -7.43
N LEU A 31 4.81 -21.22 -7.33
CA LEU A 31 3.67 -21.45 -8.23
C LEU A 31 2.56 -20.41 -8.09
N TYR A 32 2.49 -19.66 -6.99
CA TYR A 32 1.47 -18.65 -6.72
C TYR A 32 2.01 -17.21 -6.64
N GLY A 33 3.32 -17.02 -6.83
CA GLY A 33 3.98 -15.73 -6.61
C GLY A 33 3.68 -14.64 -7.65
N THR A 34 2.74 -14.84 -8.58
CA THR A 34 2.47 -13.94 -9.72
C THR A 34 2.28 -12.48 -9.29
N TYR A 35 1.59 -12.24 -8.18
CA TYR A 35 1.24 -10.90 -7.71
C TYR A 35 2.24 -10.27 -6.73
N MET A 36 3.32 -10.97 -6.38
CA MET A 36 4.29 -10.55 -5.37
C MET A 36 5.04 -9.25 -5.70
N SER A 37 4.92 -8.75 -6.92
CA SER A 37 5.55 -7.50 -7.37
C SER A 37 4.55 -6.46 -7.90
N ASP A 38 3.29 -6.57 -7.54
CA ASP A 38 2.24 -5.67 -8.01
C ASP A 38 1.80 -4.66 -6.93
N GLY A 39 2.79 -4.09 -6.26
CA GLY A 39 2.60 -3.19 -5.12
C GLY A 39 2.46 -3.95 -3.80
N ALA A 40 3.03 -5.15 -3.71
CA ALA A 40 3.02 -5.93 -2.48
C ALA A 40 3.74 -5.19 -1.36
N THR A 41 3.12 -5.18 -0.18
CA THR A 41 3.65 -4.54 1.02
C THR A 41 3.82 -5.55 2.16
N ASN A 42 4.80 -5.31 3.02
CA ASN A 42 4.91 -5.97 4.30
C ASN A 42 5.08 -4.90 5.38
N ILE A 43 4.42 -5.11 6.51
CA ILE A 43 4.56 -4.29 7.71
C ILE A 43 4.93 -5.22 8.86
N ARG A 44 6.07 -4.98 9.53
CA ARG A 44 6.57 -5.82 10.62
C ARG A 44 6.88 -4.97 11.84
N VAL A 45 6.36 -5.41 12.97
CA VAL A 45 6.59 -4.83 14.30
C VAL A 45 7.36 -5.81 15.18
N ASN A 46 6.97 -7.08 15.14
CA ASN A 46 7.63 -8.16 15.91
C ASN A 46 8.39 -9.17 15.02
N GLY A 47 8.09 -9.21 13.73
CA GLY A 47 8.74 -10.08 12.74
C GLY A 47 8.01 -11.40 12.47
N ASN A 48 6.97 -11.72 13.23
CA ASN A 48 6.20 -12.96 13.08
C ASN A 48 4.94 -12.81 12.23
N GLU A 49 4.59 -11.59 11.82
CA GLU A 49 3.33 -11.27 11.15
C GLU A 49 3.06 -12.13 9.90
N TYR A 50 4.12 -12.56 9.22
CA TYR A 50 4.04 -13.35 7.98
C TYR A 50 4.86 -14.66 8.03
N ALA A 51 5.34 -15.08 9.19
CA ALA A 51 6.17 -16.28 9.31
C ALA A 51 5.40 -17.52 8.83
N ASP A 52 5.96 -18.26 7.85
CA ASP A 52 5.40 -19.49 7.29
C ASP A 52 3.94 -19.40 6.78
N ILE A 53 3.45 -18.19 6.47
CA ILE A 53 2.05 -17.94 6.11
C ILE A 53 1.68 -18.43 4.70
N PHE A 54 2.64 -18.59 3.81
CA PHE A 54 2.42 -18.84 2.38
C PHE A 54 1.52 -20.04 2.06
N PRO A 55 1.60 -21.19 2.78
CA PRO A 55 0.70 -22.33 2.51
C PRO A 55 -0.77 -22.00 2.58
N VAL A 56 -1.14 -21.03 3.42
CA VAL A 56 -2.52 -20.68 3.74
C VAL A 56 -2.97 -19.34 3.14
N TRP A 57 -2.07 -18.58 2.50
CA TRP A 57 -2.41 -17.28 1.92
C TRP A 57 -3.47 -17.39 0.82
N GLU A 58 -4.39 -16.45 0.83
CA GLU A 58 -5.20 -16.10 -0.33
C GLU A 58 -4.30 -15.24 -1.25
N TRP A 59 -3.75 -15.83 -2.30
CA TRP A 59 -2.72 -15.22 -3.13
C TRP A 59 -3.22 -14.07 -4.02
N ASP A 60 -4.54 -13.93 -4.16
CA ASP A 60 -5.18 -12.75 -4.73
C ASP A 60 -5.45 -11.64 -3.68
N ARG A 61 -4.94 -11.83 -2.46
CA ARG A 61 -5.05 -10.92 -1.30
C ARG A 61 -3.71 -10.57 -0.69
N ILE A 62 -2.65 -10.52 -1.50
CA ILE A 62 -1.34 -10.09 -1.02
C ILE A 62 -1.43 -8.65 -0.51
N PRO A 63 -0.94 -8.33 0.71
CA PRO A 63 -0.99 -6.98 1.25
C PRO A 63 -0.47 -5.95 0.26
N GLY A 64 -1.12 -4.79 0.18
CA GLY A 64 -0.77 -3.70 -0.70
C GLY A 64 -1.26 -3.83 -2.14
N THR A 65 -1.64 -5.01 -2.64
CA THR A 65 -2.08 -5.18 -4.03
C THR A 65 -3.51 -4.69 -4.28
N THR A 66 -3.84 -4.42 -5.56
CA THR A 66 -5.20 -4.08 -6.03
C THR A 66 -5.53 -5.01 -7.17
N LEU A 67 -6.37 -6.03 -6.93
CA LEU A 67 -6.55 -7.18 -7.80
C LEU A 67 -8.03 -7.59 -7.94
N PRO A 68 -8.38 -8.34 -9.00
CA PRO A 68 -9.66 -9.02 -9.07
C PRO A 68 -9.79 -10.09 -7.98
N ALA A 69 -10.96 -10.17 -7.36
CA ALA A 69 -11.26 -11.11 -6.30
C ALA A 69 -11.43 -12.54 -6.84
N GLY A 70 -10.83 -13.52 -6.14
CA GLY A 70 -10.98 -14.94 -6.45
C GLY A 70 -10.25 -15.39 -7.71
N GLU A 71 -9.46 -14.53 -8.33
CA GLU A 71 -8.75 -14.86 -9.55
C GLU A 71 -7.45 -15.62 -9.24
N LYS A 72 -7.39 -16.86 -9.73
CA LYS A 72 -6.17 -17.66 -9.73
C LYS A 72 -5.43 -17.42 -11.03
N ARG A 73 -4.19 -17.00 -10.96
CA ARG A 73 -3.33 -16.85 -12.12
C ARG A 73 -2.29 -17.95 -12.19
N ASN A 74 -2.02 -18.40 -13.40
CA ASN A 74 -0.89 -19.28 -13.65
C ASN A 74 0.41 -18.59 -13.29
N PRO A 75 1.44 -19.34 -12.91
CA PRO A 75 2.78 -18.81 -12.72
C PRO A 75 3.23 -18.04 -13.96
N VAL A 76 3.98 -16.96 -13.76
CA VAL A 76 4.60 -16.23 -14.87
C VAL A 76 5.90 -16.93 -15.30
N ASP A 77 6.15 -16.94 -16.60
CA ASP A 77 7.37 -17.51 -17.16
C ASP A 77 8.62 -16.77 -16.67
N TRP A 78 9.75 -17.47 -16.70
CA TRP A 78 11.07 -16.92 -16.42
C TRP A 78 11.34 -15.67 -17.26
N GLY A 79 11.82 -14.62 -16.59
CA GLY A 79 12.14 -13.36 -17.25
C GLY A 79 10.94 -12.49 -17.63
N SER A 80 9.72 -12.91 -17.32
CA SER A 80 8.53 -12.07 -17.52
C SER A 80 8.66 -10.75 -16.79
N LYS A 81 8.53 -9.65 -17.53
CA LYS A 81 8.65 -8.30 -17.00
C LYS A 81 7.28 -7.77 -16.56
N GLY A 82 7.30 -6.78 -15.69
CA GLY A 82 6.10 -5.98 -15.41
C GLY A 82 5.65 -5.17 -16.62
N THR A 83 4.40 -4.73 -16.60
CA THR A 83 3.78 -3.92 -17.65
C THR A 83 3.95 -2.42 -17.40
N CYS A 84 4.25 -2.03 -16.16
CA CYS A 84 4.32 -0.65 -15.73
C CYS A 84 5.60 0.05 -16.20
N ILE A 85 5.45 1.25 -16.76
CA ILE A 85 6.57 2.13 -17.07
C ILE A 85 6.85 3.05 -15.88
N PHE A 86 5.79 3.58 -15.23
CA PHE A 86 5.88 4.56 -14.16
C PHE A 86 5.87 3.87 -12.80
N THR A 87 7.06 3.49 -12.33
CA THR A 87 7.27 2.97 -10.97
C THR A 87 8.65 3.34 -10.46
N GLY A 88 8.70 3.82 -9.25
CA GLY A 88 9.91 4.29 -8.60
C GLY A 88 9.58 5.17 -7.42
N GLY A 89 10.56 5.85 -6.89
CA GLY A 89 10.34 6.71 -5.74
C GLY A 89 11.54 7.56 -5.42
N VAL A 90 11.43 8.34 -4.36
CA VAL A 90 12.49 9.18 -3.81
C VAL A 90 12.63 8.92 -2.32
N SER A 91 13.85 9.03 -1.82
CA SER A 91 14.15 8.93 -0.38
C SER A 91 15.35 9.80 -0.02
N ASP A 92 15.30 10.42 1.15
CA ASP A 92 16.43 11.12 1.79
C ASP A 92 17.20 10.22 2.79
N GLY A 93 16.91 8.91 2.79
CA GLY A 93 17.45 7.94 3.75
C GLY A 93 16.65 7.84 5.04
N LYS A 94 15.75 8.77 5.30
CA LYS A 94 14.87 8.79 6.48
C LYS A 94 13.40 8.71 6.12
N TYR A 95 12.94 9.51 5.18
CA TYR A 95 11.60 9.55 4.63
C TYR A 95 11.64 9.11 3.18
N GLY A 96 10.54 8.63 2.66
CA GLY A 96 10.47 8.23 1.27
C GLY A 96 9.05 8.15 0.76
N VAL A 97 8.93 8.18 -0.55
CA VAL A 97 7.67 7.91 -1.25
C VAL A 97 7.94 6.98 -2.43
N MET A 98 7.14 5.93 -2.53
CA MET A 98 7.15 4.98 -3.64
C MET A 98 5.86 5.10 -4.42
N THR A 99 5.91 4.97 -5.74
CA THR A 99 4.73 5.01 -6.60
C THR A 99 4.74 3.89 -7.64
N PHE A 100 3.53 3.49 -8.07
CA PHE A 100 3.30 2.42 -9.04
C PHE A 100 2.04 2.70 -9.84
N LYS A 101 2.17 2.88 -11.16
CA LYS A 101 1.04 3.01 -12.07
C LYS A 101 0.74 1.67 -12.71
N MET A 102 -0.15 0.91 -12.09
CA MET A 102 -0.56 -0.41 -12.53
C MET A 102 -1.48 -0.34 -13.77
N ASP A 103 -1.26 -1.21 -14.73
CA ASP A 103 -2.15 -1.54 -15.83
C ASP A 103 -1.94 -3.02 -16.20
N ASP A 104 -2.56 -3.90 -15.44
CA ASP A 104 -2.40 -5.36 -15.60
C ASP A 104 -3.66 -6.09 -15.11
N TYR A 105 -3.87 -7.32 -15.54
CA TYR A 105 -5.01 -8.18 -15.15
C TYR A 105 -6.39 -7.58 -15.43
N GLY A 106 -6.49 -6.63 -16.37
CA GLY A 106 -7.70 -5.88 -16.62
C GLY A 106 -8.02 -4.82 -15.54
N VAL A 107 -7.05 -4.49 -14.69
CA VAL A 107 -7.14 -3.47 -13.63
C VAL A 107 -6.14 -2.35 -13.89
N LYS A 108 -6.61 -1.11 -13.79
CA LYS A 108 -5.77 0.09 -13.76
C LYS A 108 -5.84 0.71 -12.38
N ALA A 109 -4.69 1.17 -11.87
CA ALA A 109 -4.61 1.90 -10.61
C ALA A 109 -3.34 2.74 -10.54
N GLN A 110 -3.43 3.91 -9.91
CA GLN A 110 -2.29 4.73 -9.51
C GLN A 110 -2.15 4.64 -8.00
N LYS A 111 -1.00 4.17 -7.54
CA LYS A 111 -0.77 3.84 -6.13
C LYS A 111 0.49 4.52 -5.64
N SER A 112 0.44 5.05 -4.41
CA SER A 112 1.62 5.63 -3.78
C SER A 112 1.62 5.35 -2.27
N TRP A 113 2.82 5.19 -1.72
CA TRP A 113 3.09 4.93 -0.31
C TRP A 113 4.02 6.02 0.21
N PHE A 114 3.51 6.84 1.12
CA PHE A 114 4.19 7.99 1.71
C PHE A 114 4.64 7.62 3.11
N MET A 115 5.94 7.56 3.34
CA MET A 115 6.55 6.93 4.51
C MET A 115 7.15 7.99 5.44
N PHE A 116 6.67 8.01 6.68
CA PHE A 116 7.06 8.97 7.72
C PHE A 116 7.60 8.24 8.97
N ASP A 117 7.84 8.97 10.07
CA ASP A 117 8.45 8.37 11.27
C ASP A 117 7.57 7.29 11.91
N ASN A 118 6.26 7.54 12.03
CA ASN A 118 5.33 6.65 12.74
C ASN A 118 4.16 6.19 11.87
N GLU A 119 4.08 6.68 10.64
CA GLU A 119 2.94 6.41 9.76
C GLU A 119 3.40 6.13 8.33
N VAL A 120 2.63 5.29 7.65
CA VAL A 120 2.67 5.14 6.21
C VAL A 120 1.30 5.48 5.64
N VAL A 121 1.22 6.51 4.80
CA VAL A 121 -0.01 6.88 4.11
C VAL A 121 -0.04 6.18 2.76
N CYS A 122 -1.08 5.39 2.52
CA CYS A 122 -1.27 4.60 1.31
C CYS A 122 -2.42 5.18 0.50
N LEU A 123 -2.13 5.66 -0.69
CA LEU A 123 -3.10 6.26 -1.59
C LEU A 123 -3.29 5.43 -2.85
N GLY A 124 -4.52 5.41 -3.35
CA GLY A 124 -4.88 4.87 -4.64
C GLY A 124 -5.91 5.74 -5.35
N SER A 125 -5.74 5.92 -6.65
CA SER A 125 -6.65 6.68 -7.50
C SER A 125 -6.74 6.07 -8.89
N GLY A 126 -7.74 6.49 -9.67
CA GLY A 126 -7.93 6.01 -11.03
C GLY A 126 -8.16 4.50 -11.12
N ILE A 127 -8.71 3.89 -10.06
CA ILE A 127 -8.97 2.45 -10.05
C ILE A 127 -10.12 2.17 -11.00
N GLY A 128 -9.83 1.40 -12.03
CA GLY A 128 -10.79 1.03 -13.05
C GLY A 128 -10.59 -0.41 -13.53
N SER A 129 -11.69 -1.07 -13.88
CA SER A 129 -11.64 -2.43 -14.40
C SER A 129 -12.87 -2.74 -15.25
N ASN A 130 -12.74 -3.68 -16.18
CA ASN A 130 -13.82 -4.26 -16.94
C ASN A 130 -14.03 -5.76 -16.59
N VAL A 131 -13.29 -6.32 -15.64
CA VAL A 131 -13.50 -7.70 -15.21
C VAL A 131 -14.79 -7.82 -14.39
N PRO A 132 -15.53 -8.94 -14.52
CA PRO A 132 -16.86 -9.11 -13.89
C PRO A 132 -16.81 -9.50 -12.41
N THR A 133 -15.64 -9.36 -11.75
CA THR A 133 -15.47 -9.67 -10.33
C THR A 133 -15.19 -8.40 -9.54
N ASP A 134 -15.37 -8.45 -8.23
CA ASP A 134 -14.99 -7.35 -7.35
C ASP A 134 -13.49 -7.03 -7.50
N ILE A 135 -13.15 -5.77 -7.56
CA ILE A 135 -11.77 -5.30 -7.46
C ILE A 135 -11.49 -4.94 -6.01
N VAL A 136 -10.39 -5.45 -5.48
CA VAL A 136 -10.09 -5.36 -4.05
C VAL A 136 -8.66 -4.85 -3.84
N THR A 137 -8.53 -3.84 -2.98
CA THR A 137 -7.22 -3.45 -2.42
C THR A 137 -7.04 -4.12 -1.07
N THR A 138 -6.01 -4.96 -0.94
CA THR A 138 -5.69 -5.60 0.33
C THR A 138 -4.85 -4.65 1.19
N VAL A 139 -5.40 -4.30 2.35
CA VAL A 139 -4.70 -3.47 3.34
C VAL A 139 -3.65 -4.30 4.08
N ASN A 140 -4.07 -5.47 4.58
CA ASN A 140 -3.16 -6.47 5.14
C ASN A 140 -3.80 -7.86 5.12
N GLN A 141 -2.95 -8.88 5.02
CA GLN A 141 -3.26 -10.29 5.26
C GLN A 141 -2.08 -10.90 6.01
N CYS A 142 -2.23 -11.16 7.31
CA CYS A 142 -1.18 -11.63 8.20
C CYS A 142 -1.73 -12.64 9.21
N HIS A 143 -0.88 -13.22 10.06
CA HIS A 143 -1.37 -14.03 11.17
C HIS A 143 -2.36 -13.25 12.03
N LEU A 144 -3.43 -13.92 12.47
CA LEU A 144 -4.32 -13.38 13.49
C LEU A 144 -3.72 -13.71 14.87
N ASP A 145 -2.94 -12.77 15.40
CA ASP A 145 -2.40 -12.86 16.75
C ASP A 145 -3.13 -11.90 17.69
N GLY A 146 -3.68 -12.45 18.77
CA GLY A 146 -4.46 -11.69 19.74
C GLY A 146 -5.81 -11.20 19.24
N ASN A 147 -6.25 -10.11 19.84
CA ASN A 147 -7.58 -9.54 19.62
C ASN A 147 -7.55 -8.45 18.53
N VAL A 148 -8.64 -8.33 17.78
CA VAL A 148 -8.87 -7.23 16.86
C VAL A 148 -9.84 -6.24 17.48
N TRP A 149 -9.53 -4.94 17.39
CA TRP A 149 -10.37 -3.86 17.91
C TRP A 149 -10.83 -2.94 16.78
N ILE A 150 -12.08 -2.52 16.83
CA ILE A 150 -12.73 -1.70 15.82
C ILE A 150 -13.27 -0.45 16.50
N ASN A 151 -12.91 0.72 15.96
CA ASN A 151 -13.52 1.99 16.36
C ASN A 151 -14.32 2.56 15.18
N THR A 152 -15.62 2.62 15.35
CA THR A 152 -16.54 3.21 14.37
C THR A 152 -16.72 4.71 14.52
N GLY A 153 -16.06 5.34 15.50
CA GLY A 153 -16.31 6.74 15.91
C GLY A 153 -17.46 6.87 16.91
N LYS A 154 -18.37 5.90 16.93
CA LYS A 154 -19.47 5.84 17.92
C LYS A 154 -19.16 4.89 19.07
N ALA A 155 -18.42 3.83 18.79
CA ALA A 155 -18.06 2.81 19.75
C ALA A 155 -16.67 2.23 19.44
N LEU A 156 -15.95 1.89 20.51
CA LEU A 156 -14.77 1.02 20.47
C LEU A 156 -15.20 -0.35 20.95
N GLN A 157 -15.01 -1.36 20.10
CA GLN A 157 -15.41 -2.73 20.41
C GLN A 157 -14.35 -3.74 19.96
N GLN A 158 -14.25 -4.84 20.69
CA GLN A 158 -13.50 -5.99 20.23
C GLN A 158 -14.30 -6.73 19.16
N ALA A 159 -13.64 -7.14 18.09
CA ALA A 159 -14.24 -7.95 17.05
C ALA A 159 -14.48 -9.38 17.57
N THR A 160 -15.73 -9.81 17.64
CA THR A 160 -16.14 -11.13 18.12
C THR A 160 -16.67 -12.03 17.01
N GLN A 161 -17.03 -11.46 15.87
CA GLN A 161 -17.49 -12.18 14.68
C GLN A 161 -16.30 -12.47 13.76
N ARG A 162 -16.43 -13.49 12.93
CA ARG A 162 -15.38 -13.85 11.95
C ARG A 162 -15.28 -12.88 10.78
N GLU A 163 -16.39 -12.24 10.42
CA GLU A 163 -16.46 -11.35 9.27
C GLU A 163 -17.23 -10.07 9.61
N PHE A 164 -16.73 -8.97 9.09
CA PHE A 164 -17.36 -7.65 9.15
C PHE A 164 -17.33 -7.01 7.77
N ALA A 165 -18.44 -6.39 7.40
CA ALA A 165 -18.53 -5.55 6.21
C ALA A 165 -19.03 -4.17 6.63
N PHE A 166 -18.26 -3.13 6.30
CA PHE A 166 -18.55 -1.75 6.65
C PHE A 166 -18.80 -0.97 5.36
N GLU A 167 -20.05 -0.57 5.12
CA GLU A 167 -20.39 0.36 4.02
C GLU A 167 -19.73 1.72 4.24
N GLN A 168 -19.74 2.20 5.49
CA GLN A 168 -18.96 3.32 5.95
C GLN A 168 -17.78 2.80 6.76
N ALA A 169 -16.56 3.17 6.35
CA ALA A 169 -15.39 2.69 7.05
C ALA A 169 -15.38 3.06 8.53
N PRO A 170 -14.88 2.17 9.39
CA PRO A 170 -14.55 2.53 10.75
C PRO A 170 -13.45 3.61 10.74
N GLN A 171 -13.34 4.38 11.81
CA GLN A 171 -12.27 5.35 11.95
C GLN A 171 -10.92 4.64 11.94
N TRP A 172 -10.84 3.50 12.64
CA TRP A 172 -9.67 2.65 12.62
C TRP A 172 -10.01 1.20 13.04
N ILE A 173 -9.16 0.29 12.58
CA ILE A 173 -9.07 -1.10 13.03
C ILE A 173 -7.67 -1.29 13.60
N TRP A 174 -7.56 -1.93 14.76
CA TRP A 174 -6.28 -2.26 15.39
C TRP A 174 -6.12 -3.77 15.52
N HIS A 175 -4.95 -4.27 15.18
CA HIS A 175 -4.55 -5.67 15.32
C HIS A 175 -3.03 -5.76 15.50
N ASP A 176 -2.58 -6.56 16.42
CA ASP A 176 -1.16 -6.92 16.65
C ASP A 176 -0.21 -5.70 16.56
N SER A 177 -0.46 -4.72 17.42
CA SER A 177 0.33 -3.48 17.50
C SER A 177 0.31 -2.58 16.27
N ILE A 178 -0.60 -2.82 15.33
CA ILE A 178 -0.76 -2.01 14.11
C ILE A 178 -2.18 -1.46 14.06
N ALA A 179 -2.33 -0.15 13.89
CA ALA A 179 -3.62 0.47 13.60
C ALA A 179 -3.71 0.85 12.11
N TYR A 180 -4.89 0.65 11.54
CA TYR A 180 -5.26 1.00 10.17
C TYR A 180 -6.38 2.03 10.22
N LEU A 181 -6.09 3.28 9.80
CA LEU A 181 -7.04 4.37 9.76
C LEU A 181 -7.55 4.57 8.34
N PHE A 182 -8.81 4.96 8.19
CA PHE A 182 -9.48 5.09 6.89
C PHE A 182 -10.02 6.52 6.68
N PRO A 183 -9.16 7.51 6.35
CA PRO A 183 -9.60 8.89 6.11
C PRO A 183 -10.48 9.04 4.87
N GLN A 184 -10.32 8.15 3.90
CA GLN A 184 -11.22 7.98 2.76
C GLN A 184 -11.62 6.50 2.71
N GLY A 185 -12.69 6.14 3.38
CA GLY A 185 -13.05 4.76 3.52
C GLY A 185 -14.40 4.44 2.94
N ASN A 186 -14.45 3.46 2.06
CA ASN A 186 -15.68 2.85 1.57
C ASN A 186 -15.51 1.34 1.57
N ASN A 187 -16.58 0.61 1.93
CA ASN A 187 -16.67 -0.83 1.77
C ASN A 187 -15.46 -1.61 2.30
N ILE A 188 -15.15 -1.40 3.58
CA ILE A 188 -14.10 -2.17 4.26
C ILE A 188 -14.64 -3.53 4.62
N LYS A 189 -13.90 -4.58 4.31
CA LYS A 189 -14.18 -5.96 4.76
C LYS A 189 -13.05 -6.45 5.62
N LEU A 190 -13.38 -6.99 6.78
CA LEU A 190 -12.48 -7.65 7.70
C LEU A 190 -12.92 -9.11 7.82
N LYS A 191 -11.99 -10.03 7.60
CA LYS A 191 -12.17 -11.46 7.81
C LYS A 191 -11.14 -11.98 8.79
N MET A 192 -11.57 -12.70 9.80
CA MET A 192 -10.75 -13.34 10.82
C MET A 192 -11.13 -14.82 10.84
N ASP A 193 -10.43 -15.64 10.08
CA ASP A 193 -10.77 -17.05 9.92
C ASP A 193 -9.53 -17.94 9.85
N ARG A 194 -9.73 -19.22 10.03
CA ARG A 194 -8.68 -20.20 9.80
C ARG A 194 -8.62 -20.55 8.32
N GLN A 195 -7.52 -20.16 7.70
CA GLN A 195 -7.21 -20.56 6.32
C GLN A 195 -6.43 -21.86 6.30
N LYS A 196 -6.58 -22.63 5.22
CA LYS A 196 -5.98 -23.95 5.05
C LYS A 196 -5.22 -24.05 3.73
N GLY A 197 -4.14 -24.80 3.76
CA GLY A 197 -3.33 -25.05 2.59
C GLY A 197 -2.17 -25.99 2.86
N ASN A 198 -1.20 -26.02 1.97
CA ASN A 198 0.02 -26.81 2.13
C ASN A 198 1.15 -26.22 1.30
N TRP A 199 2.39 -26.58 1.63
CA TRP A 199 3.58 -26.13 0.91
C TRP A 199 3.68 -26.66 -0.52
N ALA A 200 3.17 -27.87 -0.79
CA ALA A 200 3.21 -28.46 -2.13
C ALA A 200 2.45 -27.63 -3.17
N LYS A 201 1.48 -26.80 -2.77
CA LYS A 201 0.81 -25.84 -3.66
C LYS A 201 1.75 -24.79 -4.20
N ILE A 202 2.79 -24.45 -3.45
CA ILE A 202 3.73 -23.35 -3.76
C ILE A 202 5.00 -23.90 -4.39
N ASN A 203 5.43 -25.07 -3.92
CA ASN A 203 6.65 -25.75 -4.36
C ASN A 203 6.43 -27.26 -4.31
N PHE A 204 6.54 -27.94 -5.45
CA PHE A 204 6.31 -29.38 -5.59
C PHE A 204 7.22 -30.25 -4.74
N ASN A 205 8.37 -29.74 -4.32
CA ASN A 205 9.34 -30.47 -3.53
C ASN A 205 8.98 -30.55 -2.04
N TYR A 206 7.91 -29.88 -1.62
CA TYR A 206 7.47 -29.87 -0.24
C TYR A 206 6.27 -30.79 0.00
N PRO A 207 6.02 -31.20 1.27
CA PRO A 207 4.90 -32.07 1.62
C PRO A 207 3.54 -31.41 1.34
N ALA A 208 2.56 -32.23 0.94
CA ALA A 208 1.17 -31.84 0.79
C ALA A 208 0.38 -31.91 2.11
N THR A 209 1.06 -32.00 3.25
CA THR A 209 0.42 -32.01 4.58
C THR A 209 -0.39 -30.74 4.80
N GLU A 210 -1.67 -30.89 5.15
CA GLU A 210 -2.55 -29.74 5.42
C GLU A 210 -2.04 -28.93 6.62
N ILE A 211 -1.91 -27.64 6.42
CA ILE A 211 -1.61 -26.63 7.44
C ILE A 211 -2.85 -25.75 7.59
N SER A 212 -3.17 -25.37 8.82
CA SER A 212 -4.28 -24.48 9.13
C SER A 212 -3.84 -23.40 10.11
N MET A 213 -3.98 -22.14 9.72
CA MET A 213 -3.55 -20.99 10.53
C MET A 213 -4.69 -19.95 10.65
N PRO A 214 -4.83 -19.28 11.81
CA PRO A 214 -5.73 -18.16 11.93
C PRO A 214 -5.15 -16.95 11.19
N ILE A 215 -5.96 -16.31 10.35
CA ILE A 215 -5.52 -15.21 9.48
C ILE A 215 -6.41 -13.99 9.69
N PHE A 216 -5.77 -12.84 9.84
CA PHE A 216 -6.36 -11.52 9.73
C PHE A 216 -6.30 -11.07 8.27
N ASN A 217 -7.45 -10.76 7.67
CA ASN A 217 -7.53 -10.28 6.30
C ASN A 217 -8.40 -9.02 6.25
N LEU A 218 -7.80 -7.90 5.87
CA LEU A 218 -8.41 -6.58 5.84
C LEU A 218 -8.31 -5.99 4.44
N VAL A 219 -9.45 -5.67 3.83
CA VAL A 219 -9.50 -5.22 2.45
C VAL A 219 -10.46 -4.04 2.25
N ILE A 220 -10.20 -3.27 1.19
CA ILE A 220 -11.07 -2.25 0.63
C ILE A 220 -11.69 -2.83 -0.64
N ASN A 221 -13.02 -2.96 -0.68
CA ASN A 221 -13.72 -3.48 -1.84
C ASN A 221 -14.21 -2.33 -2.73
N HIS A 222 -13.75 -2.29 -3.98
CA HIS A 222 -14.15 -1.28 -4.96
C HIS A 222 -15.38 -1.69 -5.79
N GLY A 223 -15.91 -2.88 -5.53
CA GLY A 223 -17.03 -3.45 -6.31
C GLY A 223 -16.63 -3.97 -7.68
N GLN A 224 -17.64 -4.33 -8.46
CA GLN A 224 -17.46 -4.83 -9.82
C GLN A 224 -17.32 -3.66 -10.80
N SER A 225 -16.42 -3.83 -11.78
CA SER A 225 -16.18 -2.86 -12.85
C SER A 225 -16.07 -1.41 -12.35
N PRO A 226 -15.22 -1.11 -11.34
CA PRO A 226 -15.08 0.24 -10.81
C PRO A 226 -14.62 1.20 -11.90
N ARG A 227 -15.11 2.45 -11.83
CA ARG A 227 -14.72 3.52 -12.73
C ARG A 227 -14.18 4.69 -11.92
N ASN A 228 -12.86 4.91 -12.00
CA ASN A 228 -12.17 5.98 -11.28
C ASN A 228 -12.36 5.93 -9.76
N ALA A 229 -12.39 4.73 -9.17
CA ALA A 229 -12.43 4.58 -7.72
C ALA A 229 -11.10 5.02 -7.08
N SER A 230 -11.14 5.32 -5.79
CA SER A 230 -9.98 5.75 -5.01
C SER A 230 -10.03 5.20 -3.60
N TYR A 231 -8.88 5.23 -2.92
CA TYR A 231 -8.78 4.93 -1.49
C TYR A 231 -7.70 5.75 -0.82
N ALA A 232 -7.83 5.92 0.48
CA ALA A 232 -6.75 6.34 1.35
C ALA A 232 -6.84 5.56 2.67
N TYR A 233 -5.73 4.97 3.09
CA TYR A 233 -5.58 4.44 4.43
C TYR A 233 -4.22 4.80 5.01
N ILE A 234 -4.15 4.83 6.33
CA ILE A 234 -2.92 5.13 7.06
C ILE A 234 -2.59 3.93 7.95
N VAL A 235 -1.39 3.42 7.81
CA VAL A 235 -0.84 2.38 8.68
C VAL A 235 -0.07 3.07 9.81
N VAL A 236 -0.41 2.74 11.05
CA VAL A 236 0.24 3.27 12.27
C VAL A 236 0.78 2.08 13.07
N PRO A 237 2.04 1.69 12.85
CA PRO A 237 2.66 0.58 13.54
C PRO A 237 3.23 0.99 14.91
N GLY A 238 3.47 0.00 15.77
CA GLY A 238 4.06 0.22 17.09
C GLY A 238 3.07 0.69 18.17
N ILE A 239 1.78 0.62 17.91
CA ILE A 239 0.73 0.90 18.88
C ILE A 239 0.42 -0.38 19.67
N ASN A 240 1.16 -0.66 20.72
CA ASN A 240 1.13 -1.93 21.47
C ASN A 240 -0.17 -2.17 22.26
N HIS A 241 -1.13 -1.23 22.28
CA HIS A 241 -2.43 -1.41 22.93
C HIS A 241 -3.49 -0.52 22.27
N PRO A 242 -4.70 -1.04 21.96
CA PRO A 242 -5.75 -0.29 21.23
C PRO A 242 -6.23 0.97 21.97
N GLU A 243 -6.16 0.99 23.31
CA GLU A 243 -6.52 2.18 24.10
C GLU A 243 -5.67 3.41 23.76
N LYS A 244 -4.42 3.23 23.32
CA LYS A 244 -3.55 4.32 22.88
C LYS A 244 -4.09 5.05 21.67
N MET A 245 -4.92 4.37 20.86
CA MET A 245 -5.57 4.99 19.71
C MET A 245 -6.66 6.00 20.11
N LYS A 246 -7.16 5.97 21.34
CA LYS A 246 -8.12 6.98 21.82
C LYS A 246 -7.52 8.39 21.89
N THR A 247 -6.23 8.48 22.15
CA THR A 247 -5.47 9.73 22.25
C THR A 247 -4.57 9.97 21.06
N TYR A 248 -4.45 8.98 20.16
CA TYR A 248 -3.65 9.12 18.96
C TYR A 248 -4.30 10.10 17.99
N SER A 249 -3.47 10.98 17.46
CA SER A 249 -3.90 11.97 16.47
C SER A 249 -2.93 12.03 15.32
N CYS A 250 -3.44 11.91 14.11
CA CYS A 250 -2.69 12.10 12.87
C CYS A 250 -2.99 13.46 12.20
N HIS A 251 -3.47 14.47 12.93
CA HIS A 251 -3.77 15.81 12.38
C HIS A 251 -2.56 16.52 11.75
N HIS A 252 -1.35 16.09 12.09
CA HIS A 252 -0.14 16.56 11.45
C HIS A 252 0.05 16.02 10.02
N LEU A 253 -0.66 14.93 9.66
CA LEU A 253 -0.70 14.40 8.31
C LEU A 253 -1.92 14.97 7.57
N LYS A 254 -1.68 15.63 6.44
CA LYS A 254 -2.73 16.11 5.55
C LYS A 254 -2.57 15.43 4.19
N ILE A 255 -3.57 14.68 3.78
CA ILE A 255 -3.70 14.23 2.39
C ILE A 255 -4.17 15.46 1.60
N GLU A 256 -3.24 16.10 0.90
CA GLU A 256 -3.50 17.33 0.17
C GLU A 256 -4.23 17.05 -1.13
N ARG A 257 -3.88 15.95 -1.80
CA ARG A 257 -4.46 15.55 -3.07
C ARG A 257 -4.39 14.04 -3.28
N ASN A 258 -5.45 13.44 -3.84
CA ASN A 258 -5.50 12.02 -4.22
C ASN A 258 -6.38 11.86 -5.45
N ASP A 259 -5.83 12.12 -6.63
CA ASP A 259 -6.50 11.99 -7.92
C ASP A 259 -5.59 11.38 -8.99
N THR A 260 -6.08 11.30 -10.22
CA THR A 260 -5.35 10.68 -11.34
C THR A 260 -4.19 11.52 -11.89
N GLU A 261 -4.01 12.73 -11.41
CA GLU A 261 -2.92 13.62 -11.84
C GLU A 261 -1.86 13.77 -10.78
N ILE A 262 -2.30 13.93 -9.51
CA ILE A 262 -1.40 14.18 -8.39
C ILE A 262 -1.86 13.39 -7.16
N GLN A 263 -0.90 12.81 -6.47
CA GLN A 263 -1.07 12.34 -5.10
C GLN A 263 -0.08 13.09 -4.21
N ALA A 264 -0.55 13.68 -3.11
CA ALA A 264 0.29 14.50 -2.25
C ALA A 264 -0.09 14.38 -0.78
N VAL A 265 0.94 14.24 0.07
CA VAL A 265 0.80 14.17 1.53
C VAL A 265 1.77 15.13 2.19
N ASN A 266 1.26 15.94 3.10
CA ASN A 266 2.04 16.90 3.90
C ASN A 266 2.09 16.43 5.36
N ASN A 267 3.28 16.15 5.87
CA ASN A 267 3.51 15.94 7.29
C ASN A 267 4.02 17.24 7.91
N ARG A 268 3.11 18.01 8.50
CA ARG A 268 3.40 19.31 9.11
C ARG A 268 4.35 19.22 10.30
N LYS A 269 4.34 18.09 11.02
CA LYS A 269 5.21 17.88 12.20
C LYS A 269 6.68 17.73 11.80
N SER A 270 6.96 16.97 10.74
CA SER A 270 8.32 16.77 10.21
C SER A 270 8.72 17.85 9.21
N GLY A 271 7.78 18.66 8.72
CA GLY A 271 7.98 19.61 7.63
C GLY A 271 8.24 18.95 6.27
N ILE A 272 7.76 17.70 6.09
CA ILE A 272 7.96 16.94 4.86
C ILE A 272 6.68 16.97 4.02
N LEU A 273 6.80 17.46 2.79
CA LEU A 273 5.79 17.38 1.75
C LEU A 273 6.28 16.41 0.66
N GLN A 274 5.47 15.41 0.36
CA GLN A 274 5.73 14.42 -0.68
C GLN A 274 4.66 14.51 -1.75
N ILE A 275 5.06 14.57 -3.03
CA ILE A 275 4.17 14.76 -4.17
C ILE A 275 4.54 13.79 -5.28
N VAL A 276 3.55 13.10 -5.83
CA VAL A 276 3.67 12.28 -7.04
C VAL A 276 2.89 12.97 -8.15
N PHE A 277 3.59 13.38 -9.19
CA PHE A 277 2.99 13.90 -10.42
C PHE A 277 2.92 12.77 -11.44
N PHE A 278 1.72 12.28 -11.74
CA PHE A 278 1.50 11.28 -12.79
C PHE A 278 1.46 11.90 -14.19
N LYS A 279 1.29 13.23 -14.25
CA LYS A 279 1.31 14.07 -15.45
C LYS A 279 2.03 15.39 -15.12
N PRO A 280 2.52 16.14 -16.13
CA PRO A 280 2.89 17.53 -15.93
C PRO A 280 1.73 18.32 -15.30
N GLY A 281 2.03 19.17 -14.32
CA GLY A 281 0.98 19.89 -13.61
C GLY A 281 1.50 20.76 -12.51
N THR A 282 0.57 21.35 -11.77
CA THR A 282 0.88 22.21 -10.62
C THR A 282 0.17 21.68 -9.39
N PHE A 283 0.92 21.46 -8.33
CA PHE A 283 0.44 21.33 -6.97
C PHE A 283 0.48 22.69 -6.31
N ASP A 284 -0.59 23.07 -5.64
CA ASP A 284 -0.73 24.36 -4.96
C ASP A 284 -1.49 24.14 -3.65
N ASN A 285 -0.97 24.65 -2.55
CA ASN A 285 -1.64 24.72 -1.28
C ASN A 285 -1.29 26.06 -0.58
N GLU A 286 -1.78 26.28 0.63
CA GLU A 286 -1.59 27.52 1.39
C GLU A 286 -0.10 27.87 1.68
N GLU A 287 0.81 26.92 1.52
CA GLU A 287 2.20 27.06 1.97
C GLU A 287 3.21 27.04 0.82
N ILE A 288 2.88 26.44 -0.31
CA ILE A 288 3.83 26.21 -1.40
C ILE A 288 3.14 25.91 -2.72
N LYS A 289 3.72 26.41 -3.78
CA LYS A 289 3.37 26.06 -5.16
C LYS A 289 4.52 25.31 -5.81
N VAL A 290 4.21 24.13 -6.37
CA VAL A 290 5.18 23.24 -7.04
C VAL A 290 4.68 22.95 -8.44
N LYS A 291 5.44 23.35 -9.46
CA LYS A 291 5.14 23.06 -10.86
C LYS A 291 6.10 21.99 -11.38
N ALA A 292 5.55 20.90 -11.88
CA ALA A 292 6.29 19.84 -12.55
C ALA A 292 6.07 19.90 -14.07
N LEU A 293 7.13 19.94 -14.82
CA LEU A 293 7.10 19.97 -16.30
C LEU A 293 7.01 18.57 -16.91
N LYS A 294 7.25 17.53 -16.10
CA LYS A 294 7.19 16.11 -16.47
C LYS A 294 6.63 15.30 -15.32
N PRO A 295 6.12 14.09 -15.56
CA PRO A 295 5.78 13.16 -14.49
C PRO A 295 7.01 12.91 -13.61
N CYS A 296 6.87 13.03 -12.29
CA CYS A 296 7.97 12.88 -11.35
C CYS A 296 7.47 12.64 -9.92
N VAL A 297 8.39 12.28 -9.05
CA VAL A 297 8.17 12.20 -7.62
C VAL A 297 9.05 13.24 -6.94
N VAL A 298 8.47 14.01 -6.03
CA VAL A 298 9.14 15.10 -5.34
C VAL A 298 8.97 14.94 -3.83
N GLN A 299 10.05 15.05 -3.07
CA GLN A 299 10.02 15.20 -1.63
C GLN A 299 10.66 16.52 -1.26
N ILE A 300 9.96 17.34 -0.51
CA ILE A 300 10.40 18.67 -0.06
C ILE A 300 10.45 18.69 1.45
N LYS A 301 11.58 19.13 1.99
CA LYS A 301 11.73 19.42 3.41
C LYS A 301 11.65 20.92 3.65
N LYS A 302 10.78 21.30 4.56
CA LYS A 302 10.58 22.71 4.97
C LYS A 302 10.98 22.88 6.44
N SER A 303 11.56 24.02 6.74
CA SER A 303 11.84 24.47 8.10
C SER A 303 11.67 25.97 8.19
N LYS A 304 10.89 26.44 9.18
CA LYS A 304 10.63 27.89 9.39
C LYS A 304 10.13 28.59 8.12
N GLY A 305 9.20 27.96 7.38
CA GLY A 305 8.62 28.51 6.15
C GLY A 305 9.55 28.49 4.92
N LYS A 306 10.73 27.90 5.01
CA LYS A 306 11.69 27.82 3.89
C LYS A 306 11.91 26.38 3.46
N VAL A 307 12.08 26.14 2.17
CA VAL A 307 12.58 24.87 1.64
C VAL A 307 14.06 24.74 2.02
N THR A 308 14.39 23.66 2.71
CA THR A 308 15.76 23.36 3.17
C THR A 308 16.38 22.21 2.38
N ASP A 309 15.56 21.34 1.79
CA ASP A 309 16.03 20.25 0.95
C ASP A 309 14.91 19.82 -0.03
N MET A 310 15.30 19.29 -1.18
CA MET A 310 14.38 18.81 -2.19
C MET A 310 15.00 17.62 -2.94
N GLN A 311 14.26 16.52 -2.94
CA GLN A 311 14.61 15.30 -3.67
C GLN A 311 13.63 15.09 -4.82
N ILE A 312 14.14 14.77 -6.01
CA ILE A 312 13.33 14.57 -7.22
C ILE A 312 13.77 13.27 -7.90
N ALA A 313 12.80 12.45 -8.30
CA ALA A 313 13.05 11.25 -9.07
C ALA A 313 12.12 11.17 -10.30
N ASP A 314 12.64 10.58 -11.38
CA ASP A 314 11.85 10.15 -12.53
C ASP A 314 11.51 8.67 -12.41
N PRO A 315 10.25 8.30 -12.07
CA PRO A 315 9.85 6.89 -11.98
C PRO A 315 9.89 6.13 -13.30
N GLN A 316 9.95 6.81 -14.44
CA GLN A 316 10.10 6.20 -15.75
C GLN A 316 11.54 5.82 -16.06
N ASN A 317 12.51 6.40 -15.29
CA ASN A 317 13.94 6.18 -15.46
C ASN A 317 14.41 6.44 -16.90
N GLN A 318 13.95 7.54 -17.48
CA GLN A 318 14.38 7.99 -18.81
C GLN A 318 15.67 8.80 -18.66
N GLU A 319 16.82 8.16 -18.79
CA GLU A 319 18.16 8.70 -18.47
C GLU A 319 18.47 10.07 -19.09
N LYS A 320 17.84 10.42 -20.21
CA LYS A 320 18.08 11.68 -20.91
C LYS A 320 17.20 12.85 -20.44
N LEU A 321 16.26 12.62 -19.53
CA LEU A 321 15.24 13.62 -19.20
C LEU A 321 15.20 13.85 -17.68
N LYS A 322 16.05 14.76 -17.17
CA LYS A 322 15.85 15.23 -15.80
C LYS A 322 14.47 15.90 -15.68
N PRO A 323 13.65 15.54 -14.70
CA PRO A 323 12.39 16.26 -14.45
C PRO A 323 12.71 17.73 -14.17
N GLY A 324 12.01 18.64 -14.85
CA GLY A 324 12.04 20.05 -14.49
C GLY A 324 11.01 20.29 -13.39
N VAL A 325 11.42 20.85 -12.28
CA VAL A 325 10.53 21.24 -11.18
C VAL A 325 10.83 22.67 -10.79
N ASP A 326 9.82 23.52 -10.84
CA ASP A 326 9.86 24.88 -10.33
C ASP A 326 9.15 24.91 -8.97
N VAL A 327 9.76 25.47 -7.97
CA VAL A 327 9.18 25.62 -6.62
C VAL A 327 9.00 27.11 -6.33
N ILE A 328 7.77 27.50 -6.06
CA ILE A 328 7.43 28.84 -5.58
C ILE A 328 6.89 28.69 -4.16
N ILE A 329 7.48 29.41 -3.23
CA ILE A 329 7.00 29.50 -1.85
C ILE A 329 6.07 30.70 -1.78
N LEU A 330 4.84 30.47 -1.35
CA LEU A 330 3.83 31.51 -1.14
C LEU A 330 3.99 32.14 0.24
#